data_efa1de6804fed9b3d3ccf0d5c7ca9077
#
_entry.id   efa1de6804fed9b3d3ccf0d5c7ca9077
#
_cell.length_a   1.000
_cell.length_b   1.000
_cell.length_c   1.000
_cell.angle_alpha   90.00
_cell.angle_beta   90.00
_cell.angle_gamma   90.00
#
_symmetry.space_group_name_H-M   'P 1'
#
loop_
_entity.id
_entity.type
_entity.pdbx_description
1 polymer ?
#
loop_
_entity_poly.entity_id
_entity_poly.type
_entity_poly.pdbx_seq_one_letter_code
_entity_poly.pdbx_strand_id
1 'polypeptide(L)'
;VATVVYDSNENPLVIGGEGGHVDYAPISDMEFDVLKRLRARFGRVSIERLLCGAGIVNIYQALGDIRGLPAELISPEDIGTAAQHDNPLAAEAMAMFFAVLGSSAGNLALTMGAMGGVFIAGGIAPRYIDLLRRSDFRARFLAKGRFADYNTNIGTFVITHEDPGLLGAALHLGERL
;
A
#
# COMPACT_ATOMS: atom_id res chain seq x y z
N VAL A 1 -4.72 -5.17 8.27
CA VAL A 1 -4.54 -6.28 7.31
C VAL A 1 -5.35 -7.47 7.82
N ALA A 2 -5.97 -8.22 6.91
CA ALA A 2 -6.63 -9.48 7.24
C ALA A 2 -6.28 -10.54 6.20
N THR A 3 -6.28 -11.80 6.64
CA THR A 3 -6.14 -12.97 5.78
C THR A 3 -7.40 -13.81 5.90
N VAL A 4 -7.91 -14.30 4.78
CA VAL A 4 -9.02 -15.26 4.76
C VAL A 4 -8.43 -16.62 4.43
N VAL A 5 -8.69 -17.59 5.29
CA VAL A 5 -8.41 -19.01 5.07
C VAL A 5 -9.72 -19.78 5.11
N TYR A 6 -9.75 -20.97 4.52
CA TYR A 6 -10.95 -21.82 4.51
C TYR A 6 -10.67 -23.06 5.35
N ASP A 7 -11.66 -23.45 6.16
CA ASP A 7 -11.62 -24.71 6.90
C ASP A 7 -11.88 -25.93 6.00
N SER A 8 -11.87 -27.14 6.54
CA SER A 8 -12.13 -28.38 5.81
C SER A 8 -13.56 -28.49 5.22
N ASN A 9 -14.47 -27.62 5.66
CA ASN A 9 -15.85 -27.52 5.19
C ASN A 9 -16.07 -26.32 4.25
N GLU A 10 -14.96 -25.68 3.79
CA GLU A 10 -14.97 -24.50 2.94
C GLU A 10 -15.57 -23.25 3.59
N ASN A 11 -15.69 -23.21 4.93
CA ASN A 11 -16.13 -22.00 5.61
C ASN A 11 -14.97 -20.99 5.73
N PRO A 12 -15.20 -19.69 5.46
CA PRO A 12 -14.17 -18.68 5.56
C PRO A 12 -13.85 -18.37 7.04
N LEU A 13 -12.56 -18.38 7.36
CA LEU A 13 -12.02 -17.92 8.63
C LEU A 13 -11.19 -16.67 8.39
N VAL A 14 -11.60 -15.56 9.02
CA VAL A 14 -10.88 -14.29 8.91
C VAL A 14 -9.88 -14.14 10.05
N ILE A 15 -8.61 -13.99 9.71
CA ILE A 15 -7.51 -13.74 10.65
C ILE A 15 -7.11 -12.28 10.50
N GLY A 16 -7.48 -11.45 11.47
CA GLY A 16 -7.09 -10.05 11.53
C GLY A 16 -5.68 -9.86 12.08
N GLY A 17 -5.01 -8.80 11.67
CA GLY A 17 -3.69 -8.44 12.17
C GLY A 17 -3.32 -6.99 11.86
N GLU A 18 -2.33 -6.47 12.58
CA GLU A 18 -1.82 -5.10 12.47
C GLU A 18 -0.59 -5.02 11.56
N GLY A 19 -0.69 -5.62 10.37
CA GLY A 19 0.41 -5.68 9.39
C GLY A 19 0.89 -4.33 8.86
N GLY A 20 0.10 -3.24 9.07
CA GLY A 20 0.55 -1.88 8.79
C GLY A 20 1.61 -1.37 9.77
N HIS A 21 1.67 -1.93 10.97
CA HIS A 21 2.61 -1.53 12.02
C HIS A 21 3.94 -2.27 12.01
N VAL A 22 4.19 -3.16 11.05
CA VAL A 22 5.53 -3.74 10.84
C VAL A 22 6.50 -2.69 10.30
N ASP A 23 7.80 -2.95 10.43
CA ASP A 23 8.83 -2.00 10.02
C ASP A 23 8.85 -1.80 8.50
N TYR A 24 9.10 -0.56 8.09
CA TYR A 24 9.32 -0.24 6.69
C TYR A 24 10.71 -0.72 6.25
N ALA A 25 10.74 -1.49 5.18
CA ALA A 25 11.96 -1.99 4.54
C ALA A 25 12.17 -1.29 3.18
N PRO A 26 13.02 -0.25 3.10
CA PRO A 26 13.36 0.43 1.85
C PRO A 26 14.17 -0.48 0.93
N ILE A 27 14.01 -0.29 -0.40
CA ILE A 27 14.70 -1.12 -1.41
C ILE A 27 15.59 -0.25 -2.31
N SER A 28 15.24 1.02 -2.56
CA SER A 28 16.03 1.95 -3.36
C SER A 28 16.74 3.00 -2.51
N ASP A 29 17.81 3.62 -3.05
CA ASP A 29 18.53 4.68 -2.36
C ASP A 29 17.61 5.85 -1.96
N MET A 30 16.68 6.23 -2.85
CA MET A 30 15.69 7.26 -2.53
C MET A 30 14.78 6.85 -1.38
N GLU A 31 14.36 5.61 -1.32
CA GLU A 31 13.56 5.08 -0.20
C GLU A 31 14.37 5.07 1.11
N PHE A 32 15.67 4.78 1.07
CA PHE A 32 16.55 4.91 2.24
C PHE A 32 16.65 6.35 2.72
N ASP A 33 16.73 7.32 1.81
CA ASP A 33 16.79 8.73 2.17
C ASP A 33 15.46 9.23 2.73
N VAL A 34 14.32 8.81 2.17
CA VAL A 34 12.99 9.04 2.74
C VAL A 34 12.89 8.42 4.14
N LEU A 35 13.32 7.17 4.32
CA LEU A 35 13.34 6.52 5.64
C LEU A 35 14.15 7.33 6.66
N LYS A 36 15.32 7.87 6.30
CA LYS A 36 16.14 8.71 7.20
C LYS A 36 15.37 9.95 7.64
N ARG A 37 14.67 10.64 6.71
CA ARG A 37 13.84 11.82 7.04
C ARG A 37 12.69 11.48 7.97
N LEU A 38 11.94 10.42 7.65
CA LEU A 38 10.83 9.96 8.48
C LEU A 38 11.28 9.46 9.86
N ARG A 39 12.44 8.79 9.93
CA ARG A 39 13.01 8.33 11.19
C ARG A 39 13.43 9.49 12.10
N ALA A 40 13.97 10.57 11.54
CA ALA A 40 14.29 11.78 12.29
C ALA A 40 13.04 12.41 12.91
N ARG A 41 11.88 12.30 12.23
CA ARG A 41 10.60 12.86 12.70
C ARG A 41 9.85 11.94 13.67
N PHE A 42 9.84 10.62 13.43
CA PHE A 42 8.98 9.67 14.15
C PHE A 42 9.73 8.68 15.05
N GLY A 43 11.06 8.65 15.00
CA GLY A 43 11.89 7.65 15.67
C GLY A 43 11.83 6.29 14.94
N ARG A 44 10.70 5.59 15.03
CA ARG A 44 10.41 4.34 14.31
C ARG A 44 9.49 4.62 13.11
N VAL A 45 9.74 3.96 11.98
CA VAL A 45 8.93 4.10 10.76
C VAL A 45 8.28 2.76 10.43
N SER A 46 6.97 2.68 10.65
CA SER A 46 6.16 1.54 10.21
C SER A 46 5.71 1.72 8.76
N ILE A 47 5.25 0.64 8.14
CA ILE A 47 4.62 0.66 6.80
C ILE A 47 3.48 1.68 6.74
N GLU A 48 2.67 1.79 7.79
CA GLU A 48 1.55 2.72 7.86
C GLU A 48 1.97 4.19 7.79
N ARG A 49 3.22 4.54 8.24
CA ARG A 49 3.77 5.88 8.07
C ARG A 49 3.91 6.32 6.61
N LEU A 50 3.86 5.34 5.68
CA LEU A 50 3.90 5.56 4.23
C LEU A 50 2.57 5.19 3.56
N LEU A 51 1.89 4.11 3.99
CA LEU A 51 0.74 3.53 3.29
C LEU A 51 -0.62 3.95 3.89
N CYS A 52 -0.80 5.24 4.10
CA CYS A 52 -2.09 5.85 4.45
C CYS A 52 -2.16 7.28 3.86
N GLY A 53 -3.26 8.00 4.03
CA GLY A 53 -3.37 9.38 3.57
C GLY A 53 -2.26 10.28 4.09
N ALA A 54 -2.03 10.26 5.41
CA ALA A 54 -0.90 11.00 6.02
C ALA A 54 0.47 10.51 5.49
N GLY A 55 0.58 9.26 5.08
CA GLY A 55 1.77 8.68 4.49
C GLY A 55 2.13 9.28 3.14
N ILE A 56 1.14 9.60 2.31
CA ILE A 56 1.35 10.33 1.05
C ILE A 56 2.00 11.69 1.33
N VAL A 57 1.49 12.42 2.33
CA VAL A 57 2.05 13.72 2.74
C VAL A 57 3.47 13.54 3.28
N ASN A 58 3.71 12.51 4.10
CA ASN A 58 5.04 12.22 4.65
C ASN A 58 6.07 11.96 3.53
N ILE A 59 5.72 11.16 2.53
CA ILE A 59 6.59 10.88 1.37
C ILE A 59 6.84 12.18 0.59
N TYR A 60 5.78 12.93 0.27
CA TYR A 60 5.87 14.17 -0.49
C TYR A 60 6.78 15.20 0.18
N GLN A 61 6.61 15.43 1.47
CA GLN A 61 7.45 16.36 2.24
C GLN A 61 8.90 15.87 2.32
N ALA A 62 9.12 14.58 2.57
CA ALA A 62 10.46 14.02 2.63
C ALA A 62 11.20 14.14 1.27
N LEU A 63 10.52 13.90 0.16
CA LEU A 63 11.06 14.11 -1.18
C LEU A 63 11.37 15.57 -1.47
N GLY A 64 10.49 16.50 -1.07
CA GLY A 64 10.75 17.93 -1.16
C GLY A 64 12.03 18.33 -0.43
N ASP A 65 12.19 17.91 0.82
CA ASP A 65 13.40 18.15 1.63
C ASP A 65 14.67 17.56 0.96
N ILE A 66 14.58 16.35 0.40
CA ILE A 66 15.72 15.69 -0.27
C ILE A 66 16.10 16.40 -1.57
N ARG A 67 15.12 16.86 -2.33
CA ARG A 67 15.28 17.54 -3.62
C ARG A 67 15.57 19.03 -3.48
N GLY A 68 15.42 19.62 -2.30
CA GLY A 68 15.48 21.08 -2.08
C GLY A 68 14.34 21.82 -2.78
N LEU A 69 13.18 21.20 -2.90
CA LEU A 69 11.98 21.75 -3.53
C LEU A 69 10.92 22.10 -2.49
N PRO A 70 10.13 23.17 -2.69
CA PRO A 70 9.03 23.50 -1.80
C PRO A 70 7.96 22.40 -1.85
N ALA A 71 7.59 21.84 -0.70
CA ALA A 71 6.55 20.82 -0.53
C ALA A 71 5.34 21.45 0.17
N GLU A 72 4.61 22.30 -0.54
CA GLU A 72 3.55 23.17 0.01
C GLU A 72 2.21 22.45 0.19
N LEU A 73 1.98 21.33 -0.52
CA LEU A 73 0.74 20.58 -0.41
C LEU A 73 0.71 19.80 0.91
N ILE A 74 -0.40 19.90 1.63
CA ILE A 74 -0.56 19.33 2.98
C ILE A 74 -1.70 18.31 3.08
N SER A 75 -2.48 18.14 2.02
CA SER A 75 -3.52 17.10 1.98
C SER A 75 -3.16 15.99 0.99
N PRO A 76 -3.47 14.73 1.31
CA PRO A 76 -3.25 13.62 0.39
C PRO A 76 -4.06 13.74 -0.90
N GLU A 77 -5.23 14.38 -0.85
CA GLU A 77 -6.10 14.63 -1.99
C GLU A 77 -5.47 15.62 -2.96
N ASP A 78 -4.89 16.72 -2.45
CA ASP A 78 -4.22 17.73 -3.27
C ASP A 78 -2.97 17.14 -3.94
N ILE A 79 -2.17 16.35 -3.19
CA ILE A 79 -1.00 15.68 -3.74
C ILE A 79 -1.40 14.68 -4.83
N GLY A 80 -2.42 13.86 -4.57
CA GLY A 80 -2.91 12.89 -5.55
C GLY A 80 -3.46 13.55 -6.80
N THR A 81 -4.18 14.66 -6.67
CA THR A 81 -4.68 15.48 -7.80
C THR A 81 -3.52 16.13 -8.55
N ALA A 82 -2.58 16.75 -7.84
CA ALA A 82 -1.41 17.38 -8.46
C ALA A 82 -0.53 16.36 -9.21
N ALA A 83 -0.47 15.12 -8.73
CA ALA A 83 0.24 14.03 -9.40
C ALA A 83 -0.37 13.64 -10.77
N GLN A 84 -1.65 13.94 -10.98
CA GLN A 84 -2.34 13.74 -12.27
C GLN A 84 -2.18 14.94 -13.21
N HIS A 85 -1.73 16.11 -12.70
CA HIS A 85 -1.65 17.39 -13.41
C HIS A 85 -0.26 18.03 -13.27
N ASP A 86 0.74 17.46 -13.96
CA ASP A 86 2.07 18.05 -14.19
C ASP A 86 2.85 18.59 -12.96
N ASN A 87 2.63 18.02 -11.75
CA ASN A 87 3.47 18.28 -10.60
C ASN A 87 4.47 17.12 -10.40
N PRO A 88 5.76 17.29 -10.77
CA PRO A 88 6.73 16.20 -10.74
C PRO A 88 6.97 15.63 -9.34
N LEU A 89 6.99 16.49 -8.29
CA LEU A 89 7.20 16.07 -6.92
C LEU A 89 6.02 15.25 -6.39
N ALA A 90 4.80 15.66 -6.70
CA ALA A 90 3.59 14.92 -6.35
C ALA A 90 3.52 13.58 -7.11
N ALA A 91 3.88 13.57 -8.40
CA ALA A 91 3.95 12.34 -9.19
C ALA A 91 4.99 11.36 -8.63
N GLU A 92 6.18 11.83 -8.23
CA GLU A 92 7.21 11.01 -7.57
C GLU A 92 6.71 10.45 -6.24
N ALA A 93 6.01 11.25 -5.44
CA ALA A 93 5.44 10.81 -4.16
C ALA A 93 4.40 9.69 -4.35
N MET A 94 3.47 9.85 -5.29
CA MET A 94 2.46 8.82 -5.58
C MET A 94 3.08 7.57 -6.20
N ALA A 95 4.10 7.70 -7.06
CA ALA A 95 4.83 6.56 -7.61
C ALA A 95 5.52 5.77 -6.49
N MET A 96 6.21 6.44 -5.56
CA MET A 96 6.83 5.79 -4.39
C MET A 96 5.77 5.13 -3.50
N PHE A 97 4.65 5.79 -3.22
CA PHE A 97 3.55 5.21 -2.44
C PHE A 97 3.10 3.87 -3.03
N PHE A 98 2.83 3.80 -4.34
CA PHE A 98 2.39 2.57 -4.99
C PHE A 98 3.50 1.52 -5.10
N ALA A 99 4.75 1.91 -5.26
CA ALA A 99 5.90 1.01 -5.25
C ALA A 99 6.05 0.33 -3.86
N VAL A 100 5.95 1.11 -2.78
CA VAL A 100 5.97 0.60 -1.40
C VAL A 100 4.76 -0.29 -1.13
N LEU A 101 3.57 0.07 -1.62
CA LEU A 101 2.37 -0.76 -1.52
C LEU A 101 2.57 -2.11 -2.20
N GLY A 102 3.17 -2.13 -3.39
CA GLY A 102 3.52 -3.36 -4.10
C GLY A 102 4.49 -4.24 -3.32
N SER A 103 5.54 -3.64 -2.74
CA SER A 103 6.50 -4.37 -1.91
C SER A 103 5.83 -4.99 -0.68
N SER A 104 5.00 -4.22 0.02
CA SER A 104 4.29 -4.66 1.23
C SER A 104 3.27 -5.76 0.91
N ALA A 105 2.48 -5.60 -0.15
CA ALA A 105 1.53 -6.60 -0.62
C ALA A 105 2.24 -7.92 -0.99
N GLY A 106 3.39 -7.84 -1.68
CA GLY A 106 4.18 -9.01 -2.02
C GLY A 106 4.81 -9.70 -0.80
N ASN A 107 5.21 -8.94 0.23
CA ASN A 107 5.71 -9.51 1.49
C ASN A 107 4.58 -10.25 2.24
N LEU A 108 3.39 -9.67 2.30
CA LEU A 108 2.22 -10.30 2.90
C LEU A 108 1.81 -11.58 2.15
N ALA A 109 1.85 -11.55 0.81
CA ALA A 109 1.58 -12.73 -0.01
C ALA A 109 2.51 -13.89 0.33
N LEU A 110 3.81 -13.63 0.48
CA LEU A 110 4.80 -14.64 0.89
C LEU A 110 4.57 -15.12 2.32
N THR A 111 4.34 -14.19 3.26
CA THR A 111 4.21 -14.50 4.69
C THR A 111 2.99 -15.34 4.98
N MET A 112 1.87 -15.03 4.31
CA MET A 112 0.58 -15.69 4.53
C MET A 112 0.28 -16.84 3.58
N GLY A 113 1.14 -17.08 2.58
CA GLY A 113 0.88 -18.09 1.55
C GLY A 113 -0.38 -17.79 0.73
N ALA A 114 -0.63 -16.51 0.42
CA ALA A 114 -1.91 -16.02 -0.11
C ALA A 114 -2.12 -16.35 -1.60
N MET A 115 -2.11 -17.65 -1.97
CA MET A 115 -2.26 -18.11 -3.35
C MET A 115 -3.59 -17.72 -4.00
N GLY A 116 -4.64 -17.49 -3.20
CA GLY A 116 -5.96 -17.04 -3.68
C GLY A 116 -5.99 -15.59 -4.16
N GLY A 117 -4.95 -14.80 -3.88
CA GLY A 117 -4.85 -13.42 -4.31
C GLY A 117 -4.67 -12.41 -3.17
N VAL A 118 -4.28 -11.20 -3.55
CA VAL A 118 -4.18 -10.05 -2.64
C VAL A 118 -5.16 -8.98 -3.09
N PHE A 119 -6.02 -8.56 -2.19
CA PHE A 119 -7.08 -7.58 -2.43
C PHE A 119 -6.72 -6.26 -1.73
N ILE A 120 -6.57 -5.20 -2.52
CA ILE A 120 -6.27 -3.85 -2.04
C ILE A 120 -7.61 -3.14 -1.78
N ALA A 121 -7.92 -2.92 -0.52
CA ALA A 121 -9.10 -2.20 -0.07
C ALA A 121 -8.75 -0.79 0.43
N GLY A 122 -9.74 0.09 0.49
CA GLY A 122 -9.60 1.48 0.95
C GLY A 122 -9.72 2.49 -0.17
N GLY A 123 -9.85 3.79 0.17
CA GLY A 123 -10.21 4.84 -0.78
C GLY A 123 -9.09 5.31 -1.70
N ILE A 124 -7.81 5.08 -1.38
CA ILE A 124 -6.68 5.64 -2.14
C ILE A 124 -6.51 4.93 -3.50
N ALA A 125 -6.42 3.59 -3.49
CA ALA A 125 -6.15 2.82 -4.70
C ALA A 125 -7.24 2.97 -5.78
N PRO A 126 -8.55 2.88 -5.47
CA PRO A 126 -9.58 3.10 -6.49
C PRO A 126 -9.61 4.53 -7.01
N ARG A 127 -9.40 5.55 -6.15
CA ARG A 127 -9.39 6.97 -6.56
C ARG A 127 -8.27 7.30 -7.54
N TYR A 128 -7.10 6.67 -7.39
CA TYR A 128 -5.92 6.91 -8.22
C TYR A 128 -5.52 5.68 -9.03
N ILE A 129 -6.52 4.94 -9.54
CA ILE A 129 -6.31 3.65 -10.21
C ILE A 129 -5.38 3.75 -11.42
N ASP A 130 -5.42 4.86 -12.15
CA ASP A 130 -4.56 5.07 -13.31
C ASP A 130 -3.10 5.36 -12.94
N LEU A 131 -2.86 6.03 -11.79
CA LEU A 131 -1.52 6.17 -11.23
C LEU A 131 -1.00 4.81 -10.75
N LEU A 132 -1.83 4.02 -10.07
CA LEU A 132 -1.47 2.67 -9.65
C LEU A 132 -1.10 1.78 -10.86
N ARG A 133 -1.91 1.78 -11.92
CA ARG A 133 -1.68 0.97 -13.13
C ARG A 133 -0.36 1.29 -13.82
N ARG A 134 0.07 2.56 -13.79
CA ARG A 134 1.33 3.04 -14.41
C ARG A 134 2.53 2.95 -13.47
N SER A 135 2.31 2.64 -12.20
CA SER A 135 3.36 2.57 -11.18
C SER A 135 4.10 1.24 -11.19
N ASP A 136 5.18 1.19 -10.42
CA ASP A 136 5.95 -0.03 -10.17
C ASP A 136 5.28 -1.00 -9.18
N PHE A 137 3.99 -0.83 -8.84
CA PHE A 137 3.29 -1.69 -7.89
C PHE A 137 3.49 -3.18 -8.20
N ARG A 138 3.19 -3.62 -9.42
CA ARG A 138 3.31 -5.04 -9.79
C ARG A 138 4.76 -5.50 -9.86
N ALA A 139 5.65 -4.69 -10.40
CA ALA A 139 7.08 -4.99 -10.45
C ALA A 139 7.63 -5.20 -9.03
N ARG A 140 7.27 -4.35 -8.08
CA ARG A 140 7.68 -4.42 -6.69
C ARG A 140 7.02 -5.59 -5.93
N PHE A 141 5.79 -5.93 -6.26
CA PHE A 141 5.11 -7.14 -5.75
C PHE A 141 5.87 -8.41 -6.14
N LEU A 142 6.38 -8.46 -7.36
CA LEU A 142 7.14 -9.58 -7.91
C LEU A 142 8.62 -9.60 -7.49
N ALA A 143 9.19 -8.47 -7.09
CA ALA A 143 10.61 -8.34 -6.75
C ALA A 143 10.95 -9.04 -5.42
N LYS A 144 10.89 -10.38 -5.41
CA LYS A 144 11.12 -11.27 -4.26
C LYS A 144 12.31 -12.22 -4.47
N GLY A 145 13.28 -11.81 -5.31
CA GLY A 145 14.47 -12.60 -5.61
C GLY A 145 14.08 -13.99 -6.13
N ARG A 146 14.62 -15.05 -5.54
CA ARG A 146 14.32 -16.44 -5.93
C ARG A 146 12.85 -16.86 -5.77
N PHE A 147 12.02 -16.08 -5.08
CA PHE A 147 10.58 -16.31 -4.92
C PHE A 147 9.72 -15.45 -5.85
N ALA A 148 10.31 -14.79 -6.86
CA ALA A 148 9.55 -13.99 -7.83
C ALA A 148 8.48 -14.84 -8.56
N ASP A 149 8.84 -16.05 -8.98
CA ASP A 149 7.92 -16.98 -9.67
C ASP A 149 6.74 -17.39 -8.78
N TYR A 150 6.95 -17.52 -7.46
CA TYR A 150 5.87 -17.78 -6.51
C TYR A 150 4.82 -16.67 -6.55
N ASN A 151 5.26 -15.40 -6.48
CA ASN A 151 4.36 -14.25 -6.52
C ASN A 151 3.74 -14.02 -7.91
N THR A 152 4.35 -14.52 -9.00
CA THR A 152 3.82 -14.35 -10.35
C THR A 152 2.42 -14.96 -10.50
N ASN A 153 2.16 -16.08 -9.84
CA ASN A 153 0.89 -16.79 -9.88
C ASN A 153 -0.19 -16.19 -8.96
N ILE A 154 0.16 -15.17 -8.15
CA ILE A 154 -0.77 -14.53 -7.21
C ILE A 154 -1.39 -13.30 -7.86
N GLY A 155 -2.72 -13.32 -8.03
CA GLY A 155 -3.49 -12.16 -8.50
C GLY A 155 -3.44 -11.00 -7.51
N THR A 156 -3.47 -9.77 -8.04
CA THR A 156 -3.64 -8.56 -7.22
C THR A 156 -4.86 -7.80 -7.73
N PHE A 157 -5.77 -7.48 -6.83
CA PHE A 157 -7.07 -6.92 -7.15
C PHE A 157 -7.29 -5.62 -6.35
N VAL A 158 -7.93 -4.64 -6.94
CA VAL A 158 -8.39 -3.44 -6.24
C VAL A 158 -9.90 -3.54 -6.03
N ILE A 159 -10.33 -3.41 -4.78
CA ILE A 159 -11.75 -3.35 -4.45
C ILE A 159 -12.26 -1.96 -4.80
N THR A 160 -13.24 -1.90 -5.71
CA THR A 160 -13.81 -0.63 -6.20
C THR A 160 -15.19 -0.33 -5.61
N HIS A 161 -15.73 -1.20 -4.74
CA HIS A 161 -16.97 -0.93 -4.02
C HIS A 161 -16.77 0.26 -3.07
N GLU A 162 -17.75 1.17 -3.00
CA GLU A 162 -17.63 2.40 -2.21
C GLU A 162 -17.45 2.13 -0.71
N ASP A 163 -18.25 1.19 -0.16
CA ASP A 163 -18.23 0.84 1.25
C ASP A 163 -18.01 -0.67 1.49
N PRO A 164 -16.82 -1.22 1.16
CA PRO A 164 -16.56 -2.66 1.29
C PRO A 164 -16.60 -3.13 2.75
N GLY A 165 -16.23 -2.27 3.69
CA GLY A 165 -16.27 -2.57 5.13
C GLY A 165 -17.69 -2.73 5.65
N LEU A 166 -18.60 -1.84 5.26
CA LEU A 166 -20.01 -1.91 5.65
C LEU A 166 -20.69 -3.14 5.05
N LEU A 167 -20.43 -3.41 3.76
CA LEU A 167 -20.95 -4.61 3.09
C LEU A 167 -20.47 -5.90 3.80
N GLY A 168 -19.17 -5.98 4.10
CA GLY A 168 -18.60 -7.13 4.81
C GLY A 168 -19.18 -7.32 6.20
N ALA A 169 -19.39 -6.24 6.95
CA ALA A 169 -20.02 -6.29 8.26
C ALA A 169 -21.47 -6.78 8.19
N ALA A 170 -22.24 -6.30 7.20
CA ALA A 170 -23.62 -6.71 6.99
C ALA A 170 -23.73 -8.20 6.63
N LEU A 171 -22.86 -8.68 5.74
CA LEU A 171 -22.79 -10.10 5.36
C LEU A 171 -22.45 -10.98 6.57
N HIS A 172 -21.44 -10.60 7.34
CA HIS A 172 -21.02 -11.37 8.54
C HIS A 172 -22.08 -11.43 9.63
N LEU A 173 -22.89 -10.37 9.79
CA LEU A 173 -24.03 -10.38 10.69
C LEU A 173 -25.16 -11.28 10.17
N GLY A 174 -25.42 -11.29 8.86
CA GLY A 174 -26.44 -12.13 8.24
C GLY A 174 -26.14 -13.63 8.32
N GLU A 175 -24.88 -14.02 8.35
CA GLU A 175 -24.45 -15.42 8.50
C GLU A 175 -24.59 -15.96 9.94
N ARG A 176 -24.79 -15.07 10.91
CA ARG A 176 -24.93 -15.41 12.35
C ARG A 176 -26.36 -15.42 12.86
N LEU A 177 -27.32 -15.01 12.02
CA LEU A 177 -28.76 -15.03 12.30
C LEU A 177 -29.44 -16.24 11.68
#